data_31066486e9de40e167e5f6a78d94aac9
#
_entry.id   31066486e9de40e167e5f6a78d94aac9
#
_cell.length_a   1.000
_cell.length_b   1.000
_cell.length_c   1.000
_cell.angle_alpha   90.00
_cell.angle_beta   90.00
_cell.angle_gamma   90.00
#
_symmetry.space_group_name_H-M   'P 1'
#
loop_
_entity.id
_entity.type
_entity.pdbx_description
1 polymer ?
#
loop_
_entity_poly.entity_id
_entity_poly.type
_entity_poly.pdbx_seq_one_letter_code
_entity_poly.pdbx_strand_id
1 'polypeptide(L)'
;CEIEPAVVEAARVHLADVNRGVLDDPRTQVVLDDARHYLATTNETFDIITSDPIHPWVRGAAALYTAEYYDLVKARLRPGGVVTQWVPLYQTDAAAVKSQLATLFDAFPFATIWNSDPTNQGYDLVAMARALPMSFDMTRMQTHIEDLPTVRGSLGECDLGSALALLSTYAGDASSLSGWLADAERNVDVSLRLQYFAGLALDRYQDHAIYAAMRAAFSVPDGMFTGADHELDALYAALLR
;
A
#
# COMPACT_ATOMS: atom_id res chain seq x y z
N CYS A 1 -15.02 6.21 -2.27
CA CYS A 1 -16.08 5.72 -1.39
C CYS A 1 -15.81 6.20 0.02
N GLU A 2 -16.80 6.78 0.71
CA GLU A 2 -16.69 7.32 2.08
C GLU A 2 -17.96 6.96 2.85
N ILE A 3 -17.81 6.46 4.08
CA ILE A 3 -18.92 6.01 4.90
C ILE A 3 -19.57 7.15 5.69
N GLU A 4 -18.80 8.21 5.99
CA GLU A 4 -19.22 9.33 6.82
C GLU A 4 -19.48 10.60 5.99
N PRO A 5 -20.72 11.03 5.77
CA PRO A 5 -21.02 12.21 4.98
C PRO A 5 -20.35 13.50 5.47
N ALA A 6 -20.15 13.62 6.79
CA ALA A 6 -19.52 14.81 7.38
C ALA A 6 -18.04 14.94 6.96
N VAL A 7 -17.34 13.83 6.68
CA VAL A 7 -15.97 13.86 6.16
C VAL A 7 -15.93 14.45 4.76
N VAL A 8 -16.89 14.11 3.90
CA VAL A 8 -17.00 14.67 2.54
C VAL A 8 -17.27 16.17 2.59
N GLU A 9 -18.19 16.59 3.46
CA GLU A 9 -18.51 18.01 3.65
C GLU A 9 -17.32 18.80 4.19
N ALA A 10 -16.66 18.28 5.22
CA ALA A 10 -15.47 18.90 5.80
C ALA A 10 -14.32 19.01 4.77
N ALA A 11 -14.09 17.97 3.98
CA ALA A 11 -13.07 17.98 2.93
C ALA A 11 -13.37 19.02 1.84
N ARG A 12 -14.64 19.19 1.48
CA ARG A 12 -15.05 20.21 0.50
C ARG A 12 -14.93 21.63 1.04
N VAL A 13 -15.34 21.87 2.28
CA VAL A 13 -15.44 23.22 2.86
C VAL A 13 -14.10 23.69 3.43
N HIS A 14 -13.36 22.80 4.10
CA HIS A 14 -12.20 23.19 4.89
C HIS A 14 -10.86 22.74 4.31
N LEU A 15 -10.87 21.78 3.38
CA LEU A 15 -9.64 21.21 2.82
C LEU A 15 -9.53 21.42 1.30
N ALA A 16 -10.36 22.26 0.69
CA ALA A 16 -10.37 22.49 -0.75
C ALA A 16 -9.01 22.96 -1.29
N ASP A 17 -8.31 23.81 -0.55
CA ASP A 17 -6.96 24.29 -0.93
C ASP A 17 -5.92 23.17 -0.88
N VAL A 18 -6.03 22.27 0.09
CA VAL A 18 -5.10 21.14 0.28
C VAL A 18 -5.37 20.02 -0.73
N ASN A 19 -6.65 19.65 -0.88
CA ASN A 19 -7.07 18.59 -1.80
C ASN A 19 -7.24 19.09 -3.25
N ARG A 20 -6.90 20.36 -3.52
CA ARG A 20 -6.98 21.01 -4.84
C ARG A 20 -8.38 20.95 -5.46
N GLY A 21 -9.43 20.96 -4.63
CA GLY A 21 -10.82 20.95 -5.08
C GLY A 21 -11.23 19.63 -5.76
N VAL A 22 -10.58 18.52 -5.46
CA VAL A 22 -10.82 17.23 -6.12
C VAL A 22 -12.26 16.76 -6.05
N LEU A 23 -13.01 17.13 -4.99
CA LEU A 23 -14.41 16.73 -4.83
C LEU A 23 -15.37 17.47 -5.80
N ASP A 24 -14.92 18.57 -6.39
CA ASP A 24 -15.68 19.34 -7.37
C ASP A 24 -15.17 19.10 -8.81
N ASP A 25 -14.16 18.25 -8.99
CA ASP A 25 -13.68 17.84 -10.30
C ASP A 25 -14.75 16.96 -10.99
N PRO A 26 -15.15 17.27 -12.25
CA PRO A 26 -16.18 16.51 -12.95
C PRO A 26 -15.84 15.03 -13.19
N ARG A 27 -14.59 14.63 -13.00
CA ARG A 27 -14.13 13.23 -13.05
C ARG A 27 -14.31 12.51 -11.71
N THR A 28 -14.62 13.24 -10.63
CA THR A 28 -14.78 12.68 -9.30
C THR A 28 -16.22 12.28 -9.07
N GLN A 29 -16.43 11.04 -8.64
CA GLN A 29 -17.70 10.54 -8.16
C GLN A 29 -17.54 10.13 -6.69
N VAL A 30 -18.30 10.78 -5.81
CA VAL A 30 -18.36 10.41 -4.39
C VAL A 30 -19.48 9.41 -4.19
N VAL A 31 -19.16 8.25 -3.63
CA VAL A 31 -20.12 7.22 -3.22
C VAL A 31 -20.17 7.20 -1.69
N LEU A 32 -21.33 7.51 -1.12
CA LEU A 32 -21.56 7.43 0.33
C LEU A 32 -22.03 6.02 0.68
N ASP A 33 -21.07 5.16 1.02
CA ASP A 33 -21.33 3.75 1.37
C ASP A 33 -20.12 3.18 2.15
N ASP A 34 -20.32 2.04 2.78
CA ASP A 34 -19.21 1.18 3.22
C ASP A 34 -18.45 0.66 2.00
N ALA A 35 -17.13 0.86 1.97
CA ALA A 35 -16.30 0.50 0.81
C ALA A 35 -16.36 -0.99 0.48
N ARG A 36 -16.45 -1.85 1.49
CA ARG A 36 -16.59 -3.29 1.30
C ARG A 36 -17.97 -3.65 0.75
N HIS A 37 -19.03 -3.02 1.25
CA HIS A 37 -20.40 -3.19 0.72
C HIS A 37 -20.46 -2.73 -0.74
N TYR A 38 -19.88 -1.59 -1.04
CA TYR A 38 -19.81 -1.09 -2.42
C TYR A 38 -19.10 -2.07 -3.37
N LEU A 39 -17.92 -2.58 -2.98
CA LEU A 39 -17.22 -3.58 -3.79
C LEU A 39 -18.01 -4.88 -3.96
N ALA A 40 -18.80 -5.28 -2.95
CA ALA A 40 -19.63 -6.48 -3.03
C ALA A 40 -20.83 -6.32 -3.99
N THR A 41 -21.40 -5.12 -4.06
CA THR A 41 -22.67 -4.86 -4.76
C THR A 41 -22.53 -4.20 -6.13
N THR A 42 -21.44 -3.46 -6.38
CA THR A 42 -21.19 -2.83 -7.68
C THR A 42 -20.91 -3.86 -8.78
N ASN A 43 -21.24 -3.52 -10.00
CA ASN A 43 -20.81 -4.24 -11.20
C ASN A 43 -19.61 -3.58 -11.91
N GLU A 44 -19.15 -2.46 -11.39
CA GLU A 44 -18.01 -1.74 -11.96
C GLU A 44 -16.69 -2.48 -11.71
N THR A 45 -15.74 -2.25 -12.59
CA THR A 45 -14.36 -2.75 -12.47
C THR A 45 -13.38 -1.61 -12.62
N PHE A 46 -12.26 -1.69 -11.91
CA PHE A 46 -11.32 -0.58 -11.73
C PHE A 46 -9.91 -0.94 -12.21
N ASP A 47 -9.21 0.03 -12.75
CA ASP A 47 -7.79 -0.11 -13.07
C ASP A 47 -6.93 -0.01 -11.81
N ILE A 48 -7.38 0.80 -10.83
CA ILE A 48 -6.73 0.98 -9.54
C ILE A 48 -7.79 0.97 -8.45
N ILE A 49 -7.53 0.20 -7.39
CA ILE A 49 -8.25 0.24 -6.12
C ILE A 49 -7.25 0.65 -5.05
N THR A 50 -7.44 1.81 -4.43
CA THR A 50 -6.60 2.24 -3.31
C THR A 50 -7.39 2.11 -2.01
N SER A 51 -6.78 1.48 -1.01
CA SER A 51 -7.38 1.22 0.30
C SER A 51 -6.47 1.81 1.38
N ASP A 52 -6.95 2.89 1.98
CA ASP A 52 -6.30 3.63 3.06
C ASP A 52 -7.29 3.80 4.22
N PRO A 53 -7.70 2.68 4.85
CA PRO A 53 -8.65 2.72 5.94
C PRO A 53 -7.99 3.20 7.23
N ILE A 54 -8.81 3.60 8.19
CA ILE A 54 -8.36 3.86 9.56
C ILE A 54 -7.71 2.60 10.16
N HIS A 55 -6.89 2.78 11.19
CA HIS A 55 -6.15 1.70 11.86
C HIS A 55 -7.00 0.44 12.14
N PRO A 56 -6.43 -0.77 11.98
CA PRO A 56 -7.18 -2.03 12.14
C PRO A 56 -7.76 -2.27 13.54
N TRP A 57 -7.26 -1.59 14.58
CA TRP A 57 -7.82 -1.69 15.93
C TRP A 57 -9.16 -0.93 16.08
N VAL A 58 -9.48 -0.01 15.18
CA VAL A 58 -10.80 0.64 15.15
C VAL A 58 -11.85 -0.39 14.74
N ARG A 59 -12.97 -0.40 15.47
CA ARG A 59 -14.05 -1.36 15.24
C ARG A 59 -14.54 -1.31 13.78
N GLY A 60 -14.47 -2.46 13.13
CA GLY A 60 -14.90 -2.62 11.72
C GLY A 60 -13.76 -2.45 10.70
N ALA A 61 -12.71 -1.68 10.99
CA ALA A 61 -11.63 -1.43 10.04
C ALA A 61 -10.86 -2.70 9.65
N ALA A 62 -10.67 -3.65 10.57
CA ALA A 62 -10.01 -4.93 10.29
C ALA A 62 -10.73 -5.77 9.21
N ALA A 63 -12.00 -5.50 8.93
CA ALA A 63 -12.76 -6.15 7.85
C ALA A 63 -12.27 -5.74 6.45
N LEU A 64 -11.54 -4.64 6.33
CA LEU A 64 -10.89 -4.18 5.10
C LEU A 64 -9.48 -4.76 4.89
N TYR A 65 -9.11 -5.75 5.69
CA TYR A 65 -7.84 -6.47 5.65
C TYR A 65 -8.04 -8.00 5.70
N THR A 66 -9.27 -8.49 5.44
CA THR A 66 -9.57 -9.93 5.47
C THR A 66 -9.31 -10.59 4.11
N ALA A 67 -9.11 -11.90 4.12
CA ALA A 67 -8.99 -12.68 2.90
C ALA A 67 -10.23 -12.48 1.99
N GLU A 68 -11.42 -12.47 2.58
CA GLU A 68 -12.69 -12.29 1.87
C GLU A 68 -12.81 -10.87 1.27
N TYR A 69 -12.27 -9.84 1.94
CA TYR A 69 -12.20 -8.50 1.35
C TYR A 69 -11.28 -8.48 0.13
N TYR A 70 -10.12 -9.13 0.20
CA TYR A 70 -9.21 -9.19 -0.95
C TYR A 70 -9.77 -10.00 -2.11
N ASP A 71 -10.65 -10.98 -1.85
CA ASP A 71 -11.39 -11.67 -2.93
C ASP A 71 -12.39 -10.72 -3.63
N LEU A 72 -13.07 -9.84 -2.90
CA LEU A 72 -13.91 -8.79 -3.48
C LEU A 72 -13.08 -7.82 -4.32
N VAL A 73 -11.93 -7.36 -3.79
CA VAL A 73 -11.00 -6.49 -4.53
C VAL A 73 -10.56 -7.14 -5.84
N LYS A 74 -10.13 -8.41 -5.80
CA LYS A 74 -9.75 -9.16 -7.01
C LYS A 74 -10.86 -9.22 -8.04
N ALA A 75 -12.09 -9.47 -7.61
CA ALA A 75 -13.25 -9.56 -8.50
C ALA A 75 -13.59 -8.23 -9.19
N ARG A 76 -13.12 -7.11 -8.63
CA ARG A 76 -13.37 -5.76 -9.15
C ARG A 76 -12.17 -5.13 -9.84
N LEU A 77 -11.01 -5.75 -9.82
CA LEU A 77 -9.86 -5.30 -10.63
C LEU A 77 -10.03 -5.72 -12.08
N ARG A 78 -9.75 -4.79 -13.00
CA ARG A 78 -9.59 -5.10 -14.43
C ARG A 78 -8.35 -5.96 -14.67
N PRO A 79 -8.27 -6.67 -15.79
CA PRO A 79 -7.03 -7.35 -16.17
C PRO A 79 -5.84 -6.37 -16.18
N GLY A 80 -4.81 -6.65 -15.39
CA GLY A 80 -3.66 -5.76 -15.21
C GLY A 80 -3.86 -4.64 -14.17
N GLY A 81 -5.03 -4.55 -13.56
CA GLY A 81 -5.30 -3.59 -12.49
C GLY A 81 -4.46 -3.81 -11.23
N VAL A 82 -4.34 -2.77 -10.42
CA VAL A 82 -3.50 -2.71 -9.22
C VAL A 82 -4.35 -2.35 -8.01
N VAL A 83 -4.11 -3.00 -6.88
CA VAL A 83 -4.60 -2.56 -5.57
C VAL A 83 -3.43 -2.02 -4.75
N THR A 84 -3.67 -0.94 -4.02
CA THR A 84 -2.77 -0.48 -2.96
C THR A 84 -3.47 -0.57 -1.61
N GLN A 85 -2.73 -1.00 -0.59
CA GLN A 85 -3.20 -1.14 0.78
C GLN A 85 -2.23 -0.49 1.73
N TRP A 86 -2.71 0.45 2.53
CA TRP A 86 -1.93 1.03 3.61
C TRP A 86 -1.69 0.02 4.74
N VAL A 87 -0.46 0.00 5.27
CA VAL A 87 -0.04 -0.86 6.37
C VAL A 87 0.73 -0.02 7.39
N PRO A 88 0.10 0.36 8.52
CA PRO A 88 0.75 1.15 9.56
C PRO A 88 1.80 0.31 10.29
N LEU A 89 2.95 0.93 10.59
CA LEU A 89 3.97 0.35 11.48
C LEU A 89 3.93 0.99 12.88
N TYR A 90 3.36 2.19 13.01
CA TYR A 90 3.20 2.86 14.30
C TYR A 90 1.92 2.41 15.02
N GLN A 91 1.89 2.52 16.34
CA GLN A 91 0.79 2.06 17.19
C GLN A 91 0.35 0.61 16.88
N THR A 92 1.33 -0.25 16.66
CA THR A 92 1.11 -1.65 16.27
C THR A 92 2.26 -2.53 16.76
N ASP A 93 2.18 -3.83 16.53
CA ASP A 93 3.25 -4.78 16.79
C ASP A 93 3.49 -5.72 15.59
N ALA A 94 4.54 -6.51 15.68
CA ALA A 94 4.92 -7.41 14.61
C ALA A 94 3.82 -8.44 14.26
N ALA A 95 3.01 -8.88 15.23
CA ALA A 95 1.95 -9.86 14.97
C ALA A 95 0.84 -9.26 14.10
N ALA A 96 0.45 -8.00 14.37
CA ALA A 96 -0.54 -7.28 13.58
C ALA A 96 -0.04 -7.02 12.14
N VAL A 97 1.19 -6.54 11.98
CA VAL A 97 1.78 -6.28 10.64
C VAL A 97 1.94 -7.58 9.86
N LYS A 98 2.44 -8.64 10.50
CA LYS A 98 2.55 -9.96 9.87
C LYS A 98 1.20 -10.48 9.40
N SER A 99 0.14 -10.33 10.22
CA SER A 99 -1.21 -10.76 9.87
C SER A 99 -1.75 -10.02 8.64
N GLN A 100 -1.55 -8.69 8.56
CA GLN A 100 -1.94 -7.89 7.41
C GLN A 100 -1.23 -8.35 6.13
N LEU A 101 0.10 -8.40 6.17
CA LEU A 101 0.92 -8.74 4.99
C LEU A 101 0.70 -10.17 4.54
N ALA A 102 0.65 -11.13 5.46
CA ALA A 102 0.44 -12.52 5.11
C ALA A 102 -0.94 -12.78 4.50
N THR A 103 -1.98 -12.10 5.00
CA THR A 103 -3.33 -12.20 4.41
C THR A 103 -3.38 -11.61 3.00
N LEU A 104 -2.72 -10.46 2.80
CA LEU A 104 -2.62 -9.85 1.47
C LEU A 104 -1.84 -10.75 0.50
N PHE A 105 -0.70 -11.30 0.92
CA PHE A 105 0.15 -12.13 0.06
C PHE A 105 -0.49 -13.45 -0.33
N ASP A 106 -1.32 -14.05 0.53
CA ASP A 106 -2.11 -15.23 0.15
C ASP A 106 -3.10 -14.89 -0.97
N ALA A 107 -3.68 -13.70 -0.93
CA ALA A 107 -4.56 -13.22 -1.98
C ALA A 107 -3.80 -12.79 -3.25
N PHE A 108 -2.65 -12.14 -3.10
CA PHE A 108 -1.83 -11.56 -4.17
C PHE A 108 -0.37 -11.98 -4.05
N PRO A 109 0.01 -13.16 -4.55
CA PRO A 109 1.38 -13.69 -4.37
C PRO A 109 2.49 -12.85 -4.99
N PHE A 110 2.15 -11.90 -5.87
CA PHE A 110 3.09 -11.00 -6.53
C PHE A 110 3.05 -9.58 -5.93
N ALA A 111 2.48 -9.42 -4.74
CA ALA A 111 2.46 -8.12 -4.08
C ALA A 111 3.87 -7.69 -3.65
N THR A 112 4.08 -6.39 -3.71
CA THR A 112 5.31 -5.69 -3.31
C THR A 112 5.01 -4.70 -2.19
N ILE A 113 5.98 -4.45 -1.34
CA ILE A 113 5.89 -3.53 -0.22
C ILE A 113 6.83 -2.35 -0.45
N TRP A 114 6.31 -1.16 -0.20
CA TRP A 114 7.01 0.10 -0.38
C TRP A 114 6.97 0.90 0.90
N ASN A 115 8.07 1.52 1.27
CA ASN A 115 8.11 2.44 2.40
C ASN A 115 7.53 3.80 1.94
N SER A 116 6.64 4.39 2.74
CA SER A 116 6.11 5.73 2.46
C SER A 116 7.09 6.85 2.86
N ASP A 117 8.10 6.53 3.66
CA ASP A 117 9.11 7.48 4.12
C ASP A 117 10.40 7.35 3.28
N PRO A 118 10.78 8.37 2.48
CA PRO A 118 12.00 8.35 1.68
C PRO A 118 13.28 8.29 2.55
N THR A 119 13.20 8.63 3.85
CA THR A 119 14.32 8.48 4.79
C THR A 119 14.56 7.02 5.20
N ASN A 120 13.67 6.12 4.82
CA ASN A 120 13.75 4.68 5.04
C ASN A 120 13.77 4.28 6.52
N GLN A 121 13.10 5.07 7.39
CA GLN A 121 13.03 4.79 8.83
C GLN A 121 11.83 3.91 9.23
N GLY A 122 10.86 3.71 8.31
CA GLY A 122 9.74 2.79 8.50
C GLY A 122 8.65 3.32 9.43
N TYR A 123 7.87 4.28 8.95
CA TYR A 123 6.69 4.79 9.66
C TYR A 123 5.41 4.12 9.15
N ASP A 124 5.23 4.12 7.84
CA ASP A 124 4.13 3.48 7.13
C ASP A 124 4.65 2.69 5.93
N LEU A 125 3.91 1.67 5.55
CA LEU A 125 4.13 0.93 4.32
C LEU A 125 2.92 1.02 3.40
N VAL A 126 3.18 0.94 2.12
CA VAL A 126 2.15 0.71 1.09
C VAL A 126 2.41 -0.65 0.44
N ALA A 127 1.46 -1.55 0.60
CA ALA A 127 1.45 -2.77 -0.18
C ALA A 127 0.84 -2.48 -1.55
N MET A 128 1.52 -2.81 -2.64
CA MET A 128 1.02 -2.72 -4.00
C MET A 128 0.91 -4.12 -4.59
N ALA A 129 -0.28 -4.47 -5.07
CA ALA A 129 -0.57 -5.84 -5.47
C ALA A 129 -1.33 -5.92 -6.79
N ARG A 130 -1.12 -6.99 -7.52
CA ARG A 130 -1.86 -7.35 -8.74
C ARG A 130 -1.83 -8.87 -8.95
N ALA A 131 -2.69 -9.34 -9.85
CA ALA A 131 -2.82 -10.77 -10.13
C ALA A 131 -1.60 -11.38 -10.87
N LEU A 132 -0.78 -10.57 -11.53
CA LEU A 132 0.36 -11.00 -12.33
C LEU A 132 1.65 -10.39 -11.80
N PRO A 133 2.82 -10.99 -12.07
CA PRO A 133 4.11 -10.43 -11.68
C PRO A 133 4.28 -8.96 -12.12
N MET A 134 4.95 -8.17 -11.30
CA MET A 134 5.29 -6.78 -11.60
C MET A 134 6.75 -6.70 -12.07
N SER A 135 7.00 -5.80 -13.02
CA SER A 135 8.33 -5.37 -13.40
C SER A 135 8.34 -3.84 -13.55
N PHE A 136 9.45 -3.24 -13.18
CA PHE A 136 9.64 -1.79 -13.18
C PHE A 136 10.83 -1.44 -14.08
N ASP A 137 10.54 -0.78 -15.20
CA ASP A 137 11.55 -0.27 -16.11
C ASP A 137 11.95 1.15 -15.70
N MET A 138 13.15 1.29 -15.13
CA MET A 138 13.66 2.55 -14.58
C MET A 138 13.74 3.65 -15.61
N THR A 139 14.29 3.32 -16.78
CA THR A 139 14.47 4.28 -17.87
C THR A 139 13.12 4.82 -18.36
N ARG A 140 12.16 3.91 -18.55
CA ARG A 140 10.79 4.29 -18.93
C ARG A 140 10.08 5.11 -17.86
N MET A 141 10.23 4.72 -16.58
CA MET A 141 9.65 5.47 -15.46
C MET A 141 10.23 6.88 -15.38
N GLN A 142 11.55 7.01 -15.51
CA GLN A 142 12.23 8.32 -15.49
C GLN A 142 11.73 9.21 -16.62
N THR A 143 11.66 8.70 -17.84
CA THR A 143 11.10 9.42 -18.99
C THR A 143 9.66 9.86 -18.72
N HIS A 144 8.84 8.97 -18.17
CA HIS A 144 7.43 9.30 -17.89
C HIS A 144 7.27 10.39 -16.82
N ILE A 145 8.13 10.39 -15.80
CA ILE A 145 8.16 11.47 -14.77
C ILE A 145 8.57 12.80 -15.40
N GLU A 146 9.56 12.78 -16.31
CA GLU A 146 10.05 13.99 -16.98
C GLU A 146 9.03 14.57 -17.96
N ASP A 147 8.31 13.73 -18.68
CA ASP A 147 7.29 14.11 -19.65
C ASP A 147 6.01 14.69 -18.99
N LEU A 148 5.83 14.48 -17.68
CA LEU A 148 4.66 14.94 -16.91
C LEU A 148 5.06 15.92 -15.79
N PRO A 149 5.22 17.23 -16.09
CA PRO A 149 5.71 18.22 -15.12
C PRO A 149 4.88 18.32 -13.83
N THR A 150 3.59 18.06 -13.91
CA THR A 150 2.69 18.07 -12.73
C THR A 150 2.97 16.86 -11.82
N VAL A 151 3.20 15.69 -12.38
CA VAL A 151 3.58 14.47 -11.64
C VAL A 151 4.96 14.66 -11.01
N ARG A 152 5.93 15.12 -11.79
CA ARG A 152 7.28 15.42 -11.30
C ARG A 152 7.26 16.44 -10.16
N GLY A 153 6.45 17.50 -10.28
CA GLY A 153 6.29 18.49 -9.23
C GLY A 153 5.74 17.90 -7.94
N SER A 154 4.62 17.16 -8.02
CA SER A 154 4.02 16.49 -6.85
C SER A 154 4.95 15.48 -6.19
N LEU A 155 5.63 14.65 -6.97
CA LEU A 155 6.61 13.70 -6.44
C LEU A 155 7.82 14.41 -5.82
N GLY A 156 8.25 15.54 -6.40
CA GLY A 156 9.35 16.35 -5.87
C GLY A 156 9.03 16.99 -4.50
N GLU A 157 7.77 17.30 -4.22
CA GLU A 157 7.31 17.78 -2.90
C GLU A 157 7.54 16.75 -1.78
N CYS A 158 7.67 15.47 -2.14
CA CYS A 158 7.92 14.35 -1.24
C CYS A 158 9.33 13.72 -1.40
N ASP A 159 10.26 14.40 -2.09
CA ASP A 159 11.61 13.89 -2.41
C ASP A 159 11.61 12.61 -3.28
N LEU A 160 10.50 12.31 -3.96
CA LEU A 160 10.31 11.13 -4.82
C LEU A 160 10.33 11.48 -6.32
N GLY A 161 10.91 12.61 -6.71
CA GLY A 161 10.86 13.18 -8.06
C GLY A 161 11.70 12.46 -9.13
N SER A 162 12.19 11.24 -8.87
CA SER A 162 12.92 10.42 -9.84
C SER A 162 12.55 8.95 -9.72
N ALA A 163 12.77 8.17 -10.80
CA ALA A 163 12.57 6.73 -10.78
C ALA A 163 13.45 6.04 -9.73
N LEU A 164 14.68 6.48 -9.57
CA LEU A 164 15.59 5.98 -8.54
C LEU A 164 15.03 6.24 -7.14
N ALA A 165 14.58 7.45 -6.84
CA ALA A 165 14.02 7.79 -5.53
C ALA A 165 12.77 6.95 -5.22
N LEU A 166 11.83 6.83 -6.18
CA LEU A 166 10.65 6.01 -6.02
C LEU A 166 10.99 4.53 -5.79
N LEU A 167 11.83 3.94 -6.62
CA LEU A 167 12.15 2.52 -6.54
C LEU A 167 13.03 2.18 -5.33
N SER A 168 13.80 3.14 -4.80
CA SER A 168 14.59 2.94 -3.57
C SER A 168 13.74 2.81 -2.32
N THR A 169 12.43 3.14 -2.37
CA THR A 169 11.50 2.88 -1.26
C THR A 169 11.02 1.42 -1.18
N TYR A 170 11.42 0.55 -2.12
CA TYR A 170 11.07 -0.86 -2.11
C TYR A 170 11.54 -1.54 -0.81
N ALA A 171 10.60 -2.23 -0.12
CA ALA A 171 10.82 -2.82 1.21
C ALA A 171 10.64 -4.35 1.25
N GLY A 172 10.24 -4.97 0.13
CA GLY A 172 10.12 -6.42 0.04
C GLY A 172 8.93 -6.91 -0.79
N ASP A 173 8.81 -8.22 -0.86
CA ASP A 173 7.71 -8.94 -1.53
C ASP A 173 7.35 -10.22 -0.77
N ALA A 174 6.36 -10.96 -1.27
CA ALA A 174 5.90 -12.22 -0.66
C ALA A 174 7.02 -13.27 -0.55
N SER A 175 7.95 -13.30 -1.50
CA SER A 175 9.05 -14.27 -1.51
C SER A 175 10.10 -13.94 -0.46
N SER A 176 10.61 -12.72 -0.46
CA SER A 176 11.64 -12.26 0.47
C SER A 176 11.16 -12.26 1.93
N LEU A 177 9.90 -11.94 2.17
CA LEU A 177 9.33 -11.89 3.52
C LEU A 177 8.74 -13.22 4.01
N SER A 178 8.73 -14.27 3.18
CA SER A 178 8.08 -15.55 3.50
C SER A 178 8.56 -16.18 4.83
N GLY A 179 9.86 -16.14 5.10
CA GLY A 179 10.43 -16.65 6.35
C GLY A 179 10.00 -15.83 7.57
N TRP A 180 9.95 -14.50 7.44
CA TRP A 180 9.50 -13.61 8.51
C TRP A 180 8.00 -13.75 8.79
N LEU A 181 7.20 -14.09 7.78
CA LEU A 181 5.75 -14.27 7.87
C LEU A 181 5.31 -15.70 8.21
N ALA A 182 6.24 -16.65 8.41
CA ALA A 182 5.92 -18.06 8.54
C ALA A 182 5.00 -18.40 9.73
N ASP A 183 5.02 -17.59 10.79
CA ASP A 183 4.20 -17.73 11.99
C ASP A 183 2.96 -16.80 11.98
N ALA A 184 2.67 -16.13 10.87
CA ALA A 184 1.59 -15.16 10.78
C ALA A 184 0.20 -15.82 10.79
N GLU A 185 -0.68 -15.34 11.64
CA GLU A 185 -2.10 -15.69 11.58
C GLU A 185 -2.82 -14.88 10.50
N ARG A 186 -3.70 -15.53 9.73
CA ARG A 186 -4.50 -14.86 8.68
C ARG A 186 -5.69 -14.14 9.28
N ASN A 187 -5.98 -12.97 8.74
CA ASN A 187 -7.18 -12.23 9.09
C ASN A 187 -8.33 -12.66 8.18
N VAL A 188 -9.35 -13.26 8.76
CA VAL A 188 -10.56 -13.74 8.06
C VAL A 188 -11.81 -13.23 8.78
N ASP A 189 -12.94 -13.12 8.05
CA ASP A 189 -14.18 -12.54 8.56
C ASP A 189 -14.70 -13.20 9.85
N VAL A 190 -14.58 -14.52 9.95
CA VAL A 190 -15.11 -15.26 11.10
C VAL A 190 -14.34 -15.02 12.39
N SER A 191 -13.10 -14.52 12.33
CA SER A 191 -12.26 -14.35 13.53
C SER A 191 -11.79 -12.92 13.75
N LEU A 192 -11.60 -12.12 12.69
CA LEU A 192 -11.07 -10.75 12.72
C LEU A 192 -9.84 -10.63 13.64
N ARG A 193 -8.91 -11.59 13.56
CA ARG A 193 -7.75 -11.70 14.45
C ARG A 193 -6.91 -10.43 14.47
N LEU A 194 -6.81 -9.75 13.33
CA LEU A 194 -6.09 -8.50 13.21
C LEU A 194 -6.63 -7.40 14.15
N GLN A 195 -7.94 -7.32 14.36
CA GLN A 195 -8.52 -6.33 15.28
C GLN A 195 -8.02 -6.53 16.71
N TYR A 196 -7.87 -7.79 17.14
CA TYR A 196 -7.36 -8.11 18.49
C TYR A 196 -5.85 -7.83 18.60
N PHE A 197 -5.05 -8.23 17.63
CA PHE A 197 -3.62 -7.94 17.62
C PHE A 197 -3.36 -6.43 17.64
N ALA A 198 -3.99 -5.70 16.74
CA ALA A 198 -3.85 -4.26 16.68
C ALA A 198 -4.37 -3.55 17.96
N GLY A 199 -5.48 -4.03 18.54
CA GLY A 199 -6.01 -3.49 19.79
C GLY A 199 -5.08 -3.71 20.99
N LEU A 200 -4.42 -4.86 21.08
CA LEU A 200 -3.44 -5.16 22.13
C LEU A 200 -2.11 -4.39 21.95
N ALA A 201 -1.88 -3.86 20.77
CA ALA A 201 -0.64 -3.18 20.40
C ALA A 201 -0.76 -1.65 20.36
N LEU A 202 -1.93 -1.08 20.67
CA LEU A 202 -2.26 0.34 20.50
C LEU A 202 -1.21 1.32 21.08
N ASP A 203 -0.61 0.98 22.22
CA ASP A 203 0.40 1.83 22.88
C ASP A 203 1.84 1.35 22.62
N ARG A 204 2.04 0.47 21.62
CA ARG A 204 3.36 -0.04 21.27
C ARG A 204 3.95 0.77 20.13
N TYR A 205 5.17 1.25 20.33
CA TYR A 205 5.95 2.00 19.34
C TYR A 205 7.09 1.10 18.88
N GLN A 206 6.79 0.16 17.98
CA GLN A 206 7.74 -0.85 17.49
C GLN A 206 8.08 -0.69 16.01
N ASP A 207 7.68 0.41 15.39
CA ASP A 207 7.85 0.73 13.98
C ASP A 207 9.27 0.45 13.46
N HIS A 208 10.28 1.04 14.10
CA HIS A 208 11.68 0.79 13.74
C HIS A 208 12.11 -0.68 13.90
N ALA A 209 11.64 -1.36 14.97
CA ALA A 209 11.99 -2.78 15.19
C ALA A 209 11.32 -3.71 14.17
N ILE A 210 10.07 -3.43 13.83
CA ILE A 210 9.32 -4.17 12.80
C ILE A 210 10.01 -3.97 11.46
N TYR A 211 10.29 -2.72 11.09
CA TYR A 211 10.94 -2.42 9.83
C TYR A 211 12.35 -3.03 9.74
N ALA A 212 13.14 -2.95 10.80
CA ALA A 212 14.46 -3.60 10.87
C ALA A 212 14.37 -5.12 10.69
N ALA A 213 13.35 -5.77 11.28
CA ALA A 213 13.12 -7.21 11.10
C ALA A 213 12.72 -7.58 9.66
N MET A 214 11.91 -6.74 9.00
CA MET A 214 11.59 -6.88 7.58
C MET A 214 12.85 -6.70 6.72
N ARG A 215 13.65 -5.68 6.98
CA ARG A 215 14.93 -5.42 6.27
C ARG A 215 15.93 -6.56 6.45
N ALA A 216 15.96 -7.22 7.59
CA ALA A 216 16.82 -8.40 7.81
C ALA A 216 16.40 -9.63 6.97
N ALA A 217 15.12 -9.72 6.59
CA ALA A 217 14.61 -10.74 5.69
C ALA A 217 14.67 -10.34 4.21
N PHE A 218 14.98 -9.07 3.95
CA PHE A 218 14.95 -8.48 2.62
C PHE A 218 15.97 -9.11 1.67
N SER A 219 15.54 -9.34 0.44
CA SER A 219 16.42 -9.63 -0.70
C SER A 219 15.94 -8.87 -1.91
N VAL A 220 16.86 -8.45 -2.76
CA VAL A 220 16.50 -7.81 -4.03
C VAL A 220 15.96 -8.87 -4.97
N PRO A 221 14.75 -8.71 -5.52
CA PRO A 221 14.15 -9.70 -6.41
C PRO A 221 14.82 -9.69 -7.78
N ASP A 222 15.11 -10.90 -8.29
CA ASP A 222 15.66 -11.06 -9.63
C ASP A 222 14.64 -10.64 -10.69
N GLY A 223 15.07 -9.79 -11.64
CA GLY A 223 14.31 -9.43 -12.83
C GLY A 223 13.08 -8.52 -12.58
N MET A 224 12.82 -8.10 -11.35
CA MET A 224 11.74 -7.14 -11.07
C MET A 224 12.07 -5.73 -11.57
N PHE A 225 13.33 -5.32 -11.45
CA PHE A 225 13.80 -4.02 -11.91
C PHE A 225 14.59 -4.20 -13.21
N THR A 226 14.28 -3.37 -14.20
CA THR A 226 14.95 -3.34 -15.50
C THR A 226 15.33 -1.90 -15.85
N GLY A 227 16.33 -1.71 -16.71
CA GLY A 227 16.85 -0.41 -17.11
C GLY A 227 18.29 -0.50 -17.59
N ALA A 228 18.98 0.62 -17.72
CA ALA A 228 20.40 0.64 -18.05
C ALA A 228 21.24 0.15 -16.85
N ASP A 229 22.39 -0.49 -17.12
CA ASP A 229 23.23 -1.09 -16.07
C ASP A 229 23.58 -0.10 -14.95
N HIS A 230 23.94 1.14 -15.29
CA HIS A 230 24.28 2.17 -14.29
C HIS A 230 23.08 2.61 -13.42
N GLU A 231 21.84 2.54 -13.95
CA GLU A 231 20.62 2.82 -13.20
C GLU A 231 20.34 1.71 -12.19
N LEU A 232 20.50 0.45 -12.64
CA LEU A 232 20.33 -0.73 -11.80
C LEU A 232 21.38 -0.78 -10.70
N ASP A 233 22.65 -0.48 -11.01
CA ASP A 233 23.73 -0.40 -10.02
C ASP A 233 23.42 0.64 -8.94
N ALA A 234 22.92 1.82 -9.35
CA ALA A 234 22.53 2.88 -8.41
C ALA A 234 21.35 2.45 -7.52
N LEU A 235 20.34 1.78 -8.11
CA LEU A 235 19.19 1.27 -7.36
C LEU A 235 19.60 0.19 -6.35
N TYR A 236 20.38 -0.80 -6.78
CA TYR A 236 20.81 -1.87 -5.88
C TYR A 236 21.72 -1.34 -4.77
N ALA A 237 22.57 -0.37 -5.04
CA ALA A 237 23.33 0.32 -4.01
C ALA A 237 22.44 1.08 -3.01
N ALA A 238 21.30 1.61 -3.44
CA ALA A 238 20.34 2.28 -2.59
C ALA A 238 19.53 1.28 -1.74
N LEU A 239 19.06 0.18 -2.32
CA LEU A 239 18.27 -0.86 -1.67
C LEU A 239 19.05 -1.65 -0.59
N LEU A 240 20.35 -1.74 -0.70
CA LEU A 240 21.22 -2.49 0.22
C LEU A 240 21.77 -1.65 1.39
N ARG A 241 21.43 -0.38 1.49
CA ARG A 241 21.74 0.52 2.61
C ARG A 241 20.73 0.37 3.72
#